data_70f4d1ba353ad39ba1ce5d91f71cb5c2
#
_entry.id   70f4d1ba353ad39ba1ce5d91f71cb5c2
#
_cell.length_a   1.000
_cell.length_b   1.000
_cell.length_c   1.000
_cell.angle_alpha   90.00
_cell.angle_beta   90.00
_cell.angle_gamma   90.00
#
_symmetry.space_group_name_H-M   'P 1'
#
loop_
_entity.id
_entity.type
_entity.pdbx_description
1 polymer ?
#
loop_
_entity_poly.entity_id
_entity_poly.type
_entity_poly.pdbx_seq_one_letter_code
_entity_poly.pdbx_strand_id
1 'polypeptide(L)'
;MPADPLIRVRAQQARSRATLERILISAGKSFDEAGFEATTMEAIAFGAEVSIGSVYRFFNDKQSLILTLADRWQARCGEMFAQLYTPESLARDADAVIDDFITWLGQLLSEFAGARSLLSAALVAPEHSDKDMWTREVEGFIDHYAPGLPPARRHMAALTYISVTSALMVAAVNAGPAMERHLREARSVLDGYIHELAREARQGSGHRRSRPPAASDSVQRVRELGGLPER
;
A
#
# COMPACT_ATOMS: atom_id res chain seq x y z
N MET A 1 42.92 -15.40 -27.91
CA MET A 1 41.56 -15.42 -28.50
C MET A 1 40.85 -14.14 -28.13
N PRO A 2 40.27 -13.36 -29.05
CA PRO A 2 39.50 -12.17 -28.70
C PRO A 2 38.21 -12.63 -27.98
N ALA A 3 37.92 -11.98 -26.85
CA ALA A 3 36.70 -12.27 -26.07
C ALA A 3 35.46 -11.94 -26.91
N ASP A 4 34.46 -12.84 -26.87
CA ASP A 4 33.19 -12.70 -27.57
C ASP A 4 32.54 -11.32 -27.27
N PRO A 5 32.19 -10.53 -28.29
CA PRO A 5 31.58 -9.22 -28.13
C PRO A 5 30.30 -9.25 -27.26
N LEU A 6 29.51 -10.32 -27.33
CA LEU A 6 28.29 -10.50 -26.50
C LEU A 6 28.62 -10.67 -25.01
N ILE A 7 29.75 -11.33 -24.69
CA ILE A 7 30.22 -11.47 -23.29
C ILE A 7 30.64 -10.10 -22.75
N ARG A 8 31.32 -9.27 -23.53
CA ARG A 8 31.71 -7.91 -23.13
C ARG A 8 30.48 -7.01 -22.87
N VAL A 9 29.49 -7.03 -23.74
CA VAL A 9 28.24 -6.26 -23.56
C VAL A 9 27.50 -6.68 -22.30
N ARG A 10 27.33 -7.98 -22.07
CA ARG A 10 26.70 -8.50 -20.85
C ARG A 10 27.45 -8.10 -19.58
N ALA A 11 28.78 -8.19 -19.59
CA ALA A 11 29.61 -7.79 -18.46
C ALA A 11 29.54 -6.28 -18.19
N GLN A 12 29.47 -5.45 -19.23
CA GLN A 12 29.28 -4.00 -19.08
C GLN A 12 27.91 -3.64 -18.52
N GLN A 13 26.84 -4.29 -19.01
CA GLN A 13 25.49 -4.13 -18.47
C GLN A 13 25.39 -4.56 -17.00
N ALA A 14 26.00 -5.69 -16.62
CA ALA A 14 26.02 -6.16 -15.24
C ALA A 14 26.73 -5.18 -14.31
N ARG A 15 27.90 -4.64 -14.72
CA ARG A 15 28.63 -3.61 -13.96
C ARG A 15 27.81 -2.33 -13.81
N SER A 16 27.12 -1.90 -14.88
CA SER A 16 26.28 -0.71 -14.86
C SER A 16 25.11 -0.89 -13.88
N ARG A 17 24.44 -2.05 -13.89
CA ARG A 17 23.38 -2.39 -12.92
C ARG A 17 23.90 -2.40 -11.48
N ALA A 18 25.04 -3.05 -11.22
CA ALA A 18 25.62 -3.08 -9.90
C ALA A 18 25.99 -1.68 -9.39
N THR A 19 26.49 -0.80 -10.27
CA THR A 19 26.75 0.60 -9.93
C THR A 19 25.47 1.35 -9.61
N LEU A 20 24.41 1.18 -10.41
CA LEU A 20 23.11 1.77 -10.18
C LEU A 20 22.53 1.34 -8.81
N GLU A 21 22.61 0.06 -8.48
CA GLU A 21 22.14 -0.45 -7.18
C GLU A 21 22.89 0.19 -6.00
N ARG A 22 24.21 0.29 -6.06
CA ARG A 22 24.99 0.94 -5.00
C ARG A 22 24.60 2.41 -4.83
N ILE A 23 24.38 3.14 -5.93
CA ILE A 23 23.95 4.54 -5.89
C ILE A 23 22.58 4.66 -5.21
N LEU A 24 21.60 3.82 -5.57
CA LEU A 24 20.26 3.86 -4.99
C LEU A 24 20.24 3.45 -3.51
N ILE A 25 21.01 2.43 -3.13
CA ILE A 25 21.16 2.05 -1.72
C ILE A 25 21.79 3.20 -0.91
N SER A 26 22.84 3.82 -1.44
CA SER A 26 23.49 4.96 -0.78
C SER A 26 22.55 6.16 -0.67
N ALA A 27 21.82 6.47 -1.73
CA ALA A 27 20.83 7.56 -1.74
C ALA A 27 19.74 7.31 -0.69
N GLY A 28 19.14 6.12 -0.66
CA GLY A 28 18.13 5.75 0.32
C GLY A 28 18.63 5.88 1.77
N LYS A 29 19.82 5.37 2.07
CA LYS A 29 20.45 5.51 3.39
C LYS A 29 20.67 6.98 3.76
N SER A 30 21.21 7.77 2.84
CA SER A 30 21.47 9.21 3.07
C SER A 30 20.16 9.97 3.32
N PHE A 31 19.09 9.66 2.57
CA PHE A 31 17.77 10.25 2.81
C PHE A 31 17.20 9.85 4.16
N ASP A 32 17.36 8.60 4.58
CA ASP A 32 16.88 8.11 5.88
C ASP A 32 17.65 8.71 7.06
N GLU A 33 18.95 8.95 6.91
CA GLU A 33 19.83 9.46 7.97
C GLU A 33 19.77 10.99 8.12
N ALA A 34 19.94 11.70 6.99
CA ALA A 34 20.07 13.17 6.99
C ALA A 34 18.80 13.90 6.54
N GLY A 35 17.83 13.18 5.94
CA GLY A 35 16.69 13.75 5.27
C GLY A 35 17.00 14.19 3.83
N PHE A 36 15.94 14.40 3.04
CA PHE A 36 16.07 14.76 1.62
C PHE A 36 16.81 16.07 1.40
N GLU A 37 16.48 17.11 2.20
CA GLU A 37 17.06 18.45 2.00
C GLU A 37 18.57 18.50 2.30
N ALA A 38 19.02 17.87 3.37
CA ALA A 38 20.43 17.88 3.77
C ALA A 38 21.32 16.93 2.96
N THR A 39 20.74 15.94 2.27
CA THR A 39 21.49 15.00 1.44
C THR A 39 22.05 15.69 0.19
N THR A 40 23.30 15.41 -0.16
CA THR A 40 23.95 15.91 -1.38
C THR A 40 24.34 14.79 -2.33
N MET A 41 24.51 15.12 -3.63
CA MET A 41 24.95 14.13 -4.65
C MET A 41 26.37 13.62 -4.35
N GLU A 42 27.22 14.45 -3.74
CA GLU A 42 28.57 14.08 -3.30
C GLU A 42 28.54 13.06 -2.17
N ALA A 43 27.67 13.25 -1.16
CA ALA A 43 27.49 12.29 -0.07
C ALA A 43 27.01 10.94 -0.60
N ILE A 44 26.08 10.95 -1.54
CA ILE A 44 25.58 9.73 -2.21
C ILE A 44 26.71 9.05 -2.99
N ALA A 45 27.50 9.79 -3.76
CA ALA A 45 28.65 9.25 -4.51
C ALA A 45 29.68 8.61 -3.57
N PHE A 46 29.97 9.28 -2.45
CA PHE A 46 30.88 8.78 -1.42
C PHE A 46 30.37 7.48 -0.80
N GLY A 47 29.11 7.44 -0.34
CA GLY A 47 28.51 6.24 0.26
C GLY A 47 28.34 5.08 -0.73
N ALA A 48 28.21 5.36 -2.02
CA ALA A 48 28.15 4.36 -3.09
C ALA A 48 29.54 3.89 -3.55
N GLU A 49 30.64 4.51 -3.06
CA GLU A 49 32.01 4.25 -3.50
C GLU A 49 32.19 4.41 -5.01
N VAL A 50 31.63 5.49 -5.57
CA VAL A 50 31.75 5.83 -7.00
C VAL A 50 32.16 7.28 -7.16
N SER A 51 32.65 7.64 -8.36
CA SER A 51 32.86 9.05 -8.67
C SER A 51 31.54 9.81 -8.81
N ILE A 52 31.54 11.09 -8.46
CA ILE A 52 30.38 11.96 -8.64
C ILE A 52 29.91 11.98 -10.11
N GLY A 53 30.82 11.93 -11.08
CA GLY A 53 30.48 11.80 -12.49
C GLY A 53 29.74 10.50 -12.83
N SER A 54 29.99 9.42 -12.06
CA SER A 54 29.25 8.18 -12.20
C SER A 54 27.79 8.33 -11.71
N VAL A 55 27.54 9.11 -10.65
CA VAL A 55 26.18 9.40 -10.19
C VAL A 55 25.44 10.23 -11.23
N TYR A 56 26.01 11.33 -11.70
CA TYR A 56 25.41 12.19 -12.72
C TYR A 56 25.18 11.51 -14.09
N ARG A 57 25.86 10.42 -14.36
CA ARG A 57 25.57 9.61 -15.55
C ARG A 57 24.22 8.90 -15.48
N PHE A 58 23.73 8.58 -14.27
CA PHE A 58 22.46 7.88 -14.05
C PHE A 58 21.35 8.84 -13.63
N PHE A 59 21.66 9.87 -12.86
CA PHE A 59 20.67 10.76 -12.24
C PHE A 59 21.10 12.22 -12.34
N ASN A 60 20.20 13.06 -12.82
CA ASN A 60 20.47 14.49 -12.97
C ASN A 60 20.52 15.24 -11.62
N ASP A 61 19.74 14.76 -10.64
CA ASP A 61 19.54 15.42 -9.35
C ASP A 61 19.02 14.46 -8.27
N LYS A 62 18.86 14.94 -7.04
CA LYS A 62 18.29 14.20 -5.90
C LYS A 62 16.85 13.79 -6.16
N GLN A 63 16.08 14.60 -6.89
CA GLN A 63 14.68 14.35 -7.16
C GLN A 63 14.51 13.08 -8.02
N SER A 64 15.34 12.92 -9.04
CA SER A 64 15.33 11.70 -9.87
C SER A 64 15.68 10.43 -9.09
N LEU A 65 16.55 10.55 -8.07
CA LEU A 65 16.88 9.44 -7.17
C LEU A 65 15.69 9.04 -6.28
N ILE A 66 15.04 10.01 -5.62
CA ILE A 66 13.92 9.70 -4.72
C ILE A 66 12.71 9.16 -5.49
N LEU A 67 12.44 9.68 -6.69
CA LEU A 67 11.38 9.16 -7.56
C LEU A 67 11.67 7.71 -7.99
N THR A 68 12.92 7.40 -8.36
CA THR A 68 13.30 6.02 -8.70
C THR A 68 13.16 5.08 -7.50
N LEU A 69 13.47 5.53 -6.29
CA LEU A 69 13.24 4.75 -5.07
C LEU A 69 11.74 4.57 -4.80
N ALA A 70 10.92 5.60 -5.04
CA ALA A 70 9.46 5.50 -4.91
C ALA A 70 8.86 4.48 -5.90
N ASP A 71 9.29 4.51 -7.17
CA ASP A 71 8.87 3.53 -8.17
C ASP A 71 9.23 2.09 -7.76
N ARG A 72 10.43 1.88 -7.22
CA ARG A 72 10.86 0.57 -6.70
C ARG A 72 10.05 0.13 -5.49
N TRP A 73 9.76 1.05 -4.59
CA TRP A 73 8.88 0.78 -3.45
C TRP A 73 7.51 0.33 -3.90
N GLN A 74 6.90 1.06 -4.84
CA GLN A 74 5.59 0.71 -5.40
C GLN A 74 5.61 -0.66 -6.09
N ALA A 75 6.64 -0.95 -6.87
CA ALA A 75 6.79 -2.25 -7.51
C ALA A 75 6.86 -3.40 -6.47
N ARG A 76 7.62 -3.22 -5.38
CA ARG A 76 7.70 -4.20 -4.28
C ARG A 76 6.36 -4.38 -3.58
N CYS A 77 5.63 -3.30 -3.32
CA CYS A 77 4.27 -3.39 -2.78
C CYS A 77 3.32 -4.11 -3.74
N GLY A 78 3.39 -3.84 -5.04
CA GLY A 78 2.58 -4.54 -6.05
C GLY A 78 2.84 -6.04 -6.10
N GLU A 79 4.12 -6.47 -6.03
CA GLU A 79 4.50 -7.88 -5.93
C GLU A 79 3.89 -8.55 -4.69
N MET A 80 3.88 -7.85 -3.56
CA MET A 80 3.28 -8.32 -2.32
C MET A 80 1.77 -8.53 -2.46
N PHE A 81 1.04 -7.54 -2.96
CA PHE A 81 -0.41 -7.67 -3.15
C PHE A 81 -0.75 -8.82 -4.10
N ALA A 82 0.02 -8.99 -5.18
CA ALA A 82 -0.16 -10.11 -6.10
C ALA A 82 0.04 -11.50 -5.44
N GLN A 83 0.84 -11.58 -4.39
CA GLN A 83 1.07 -12.82 -3.62
C GLN A 83 0.04 -13.01 -2.50
N LEU A 84 -0.33 -11.95 -1.80
CA LEU A 84 -1.23 -12.02 -0.65
C LEU A 84 -2.71 -12.17 -1.05
N TYR A 85 -3.11 -11.63 -2.21
CA TYR A 85 -4.51 -11.62 -2.62
C TYR A 85 -4.84 -12.67 -3.69
N THR A 86 -4.18 -13.83 -3.61
CA THR A 86 -4.56 -14.98 -4.42
C THR A 86 -5.79 -15.68 -3.83
N PRO A 87 -6.59 -16.39 -4.63
CA PRO A 87 -7.71 -17.17 -4.13
C PRO A 87 -7.33 -18.14 -3.01
N GLU A 88 -6.14 -18.76 -3.10
CA GLU A 88 -5.61 -19.68 -2.09
C GLU A 88 -5.28 -18.98 -0.78
N SER A 89 -4.70 -17.79 -0.85
CA SER A 89 -4.38 -16.98 0.33
C SER A 89 -5.66 -16.48 1.00
N LEU A 90 -6.60 -15.97 0.23
CA LEU A 90 -7.89 -15.47 0.73
C LEU A 90 -8.81 -16.58 1.25
N ALA A 91 -8.59 -17.85 0.91
CA ALA A 91 -9.32 -18.96 1.51
C ALA A 91 -8.95 -19.22 2.99
N ARG A 92 -7.90 -18.57 3.49
CA ARG A 92 -7.48 -18.63 4.91
C ARG A 92 -8.22 -17.58 5.74
N ASP A 93 -8.09 -17.65 7.06
CA ASP A 93 -8.62 -16.63 7.96
C ASP A 93 -7.91 -15.28 7.74
N ALA A 94 -8.64 -14.17 7.94
CA ALA A 94 -8.12 -12.81 7.77
C ALA A 94 -6.84 -12.58 8.58
N ASP A 95 -6.81 -13.07 9.83
CA ASP A 95 -5.67 -12.97 10.74
C ASP A 95 -4.39 -13.55 10.13
N ALA A 96 -4.50 -14.70 9.45
CA ALA A 96 -3.37 -15.35 8.80
C ALA A 96 -2.83 -14.54 7.61
N VAL A 97 -3.71 -13.90 6.85
CA VAL A 97 -3.31 -13.03 5.71
C VAL A 97 -2.68 -11.73 6.22
N ILE A 98 -3.22 -11.18 7.32
CA ILE A 98 -2.66 -9.98 7.97
C ILE A 98 -1.30 -10.32 8.59
N ASP A 99 -1.10 -11.53 9.14
CA ASP A 99 0.20 -12.00 9.63
C ASP A 99 1.27 -12.01 8.53
N ASP A 100 0.94 -12.58 7.39
CA ASP A 100 1.84 -12.62 6.24
C ASP A 100 2.16 -11.20 5.75
N PHE A 101 1.16 -10.33 5.70
CA PHE A 101 1.34 -8.92 5.36
C PHE A 101 2.30 -8.21 6.32
N ILE A 102 2.10 -8.33 7.64
CA ILE A 102 2.96 -7.70 8.65
C ILE A 102 4.38 -8.27 8.60
N THR A 103 4.53 -9.58 8.39
CA THR A 103 5.83 -10.23 8.27
C THR A 103 6.59 -9.70 7.06
N TRP A 104 5.93 -9.68 5.89
CA TRP A 104 6.51 -9.12 4.67
C TRP A 104 6.86 -7.64 4.84
N LEU A 105 5.99 -6.88 5.47
CA LEU A 105 6.19 -5.47 5.75
C LEU A 105 7.44 -5.24 6.62
N GLY A 106 7.61 -6.02 7.67
CA GLY A 106 8.80 -5.97 8.52
C GLY A 106 10.09 -6.22 7.74
N GLN A 107 10.09 -7.19 6.83
CA GLN A 107 11.21 -7.46 5.93
C GLN A 107 11.47 -6.26 5.00
N LEU A 108 10.44 -5.74 4.34
CA LEU A 108 10.57 -4.59 3.45
C LEU A 108 11.14 -3.37 4.20
N LEU A 109 10.62 -3.05 5.38
CA LEU A 109 11.08 -1.91 6.18
C LEU A 109 12.54 -2.05 6.64
N SER A 110 13.01 -3.26 6.87
CA SER A 110 14.40 -3.52 7.29
C SER A 110 15.39 -3.54 6.14
N GLU A 111 14.96 -3.96 4.95
CA GLU A 111 15.84 -4.18 3.80
C GLU A 111 15.85 -2.99 2.82
N PHE A 112 14.75 -2.24 2.72
CA PHE A 112 14.61 -1.19 1.73
C PHE A 112 15.25 0.12 2.20
N ALA A 113 16.39 0.47 1.62
CA ALA A 113 17.03 1.77 1.86
C ALA A 113 16.15 2.92 1.35
N GLY A 114 15.84 3.89 2.22
CA GLY A 114 14.92 4.99 1.91
C GLY A 114 13.49 4.79 2.40
N ALA A 115 13.19 3.65 3.04
CA ALA A 115 11.84 3.34 3.51
C ALA A 115 11.28 4.43 4.43
N ARG A 116 12.07 4.92 5.39
CA ARG A 116 11.66 5.99 6.33
C ARG A 116 11.30 7.27 5.59
N SER A 117 12.14 7.70 4.67
CA SER A 117 11.95 8.94 3.92
C SER A 117 10.76 8.87 2.99
N LEU A 118 10.55 7.75 2.30
CA LEU A 118 9.41 7.55 1.40
C LEU A 118 8.10 7.52 2.17
N LEU A 119 8.02 6.79 3.28
CA LEU A 119 6.81 6.72 4.11
C LEU A 119 6.48 8.07 4.74
N SER A 120 7.48 8.80 5.23
CA SER A 120 7.28 10.13 5.80
C SER A 120 6.77 11.11 4.74
N ALA A 121 7.32 11.09 3.53
CA ALA A 121 6.86 11.91 2.41
C ALA A 121 5.42 11.57 1.99
N ALA A 122 5.05 10.29 1.93
CA ALA A 122 3.71 9.84 1.58
C ALA A 122 2.63 10.30 2.57
N LEU A 123 2.98 10.47 3.86
CA LEU A 123 2.06 11.03 4.87
C LEU A 123 1.83 12.53 4.69
N VAL A 124 2.88 13.27 4.26
CA VAL A 124 2.82 14.73 4.12
C VAL A 124 2.22 15.18 2.78
N ALA A 125 2.47 14.42 1.72
CA ALA A 125 2.00 14.72 0.35
C ALA A 125 1.23 13.53 -0.25
N PRO A 126 0.04 13.25 0.27
CA PRO A 126 -0.73 12.07 -0.13
C PRO A 126 -1.20 12.06 -1.59
N GLU A 127 -1.21 13.19 -2.28
CA GLU A 127 -1.59 13.32 -3.70
C GLU A 127 -0.58 12.70 -4.67
N HIS A 128 0.64 12.41 -4.25
CA HIS A 128 1.67 11.77 -5.06
C HIS A 128 1.73 10.24 -4.88
N SER A 129 0.84 9.69 -4.08
CA SER A 129 0.73 8.25 -3.85
C SER A 129 -0.34 7.67 -4.78
N ASP A 130 -0.07 6.53 -5.43
CA ASP A 130 -1.04 5.76 -6.25
C ASP A 130 -2.14 5.13 -5.36
N LYS A 131 -2.85 5.99 -4.59
CA LYS A 131 -3.87 5.58 -3.63
C LYS A 131 -5.00 4.80 -4.28
N ASP A 132 -5.34 5.11 -5.53
CA ASP A 132 -6.44 4.45 -6.24
C ASP A 132 -6.16 2.97 -6.51
N MET A 133 -4.90 2.59 -6.76
CA MET A 133 -4.51 1.19 -6.94
C MET A 133 -4.61 0.44 -5.61
N TRP A 134 -3.95 0.94 -4.57
CA TRP A 134 -3.98 0.32 -3.24
C TRP A 134 -5.39 0.26 -2.65
N THR A 135 -6.19 1.31 -2.88
CA THR A 135 -7.58 1.36 -2.40
C THR A 135 -8.41 0.23 -3.00
N ARG A 136 -8.27 -0.08 -4.29
CA ARG A 136 -9.00 -1.17 -4.94
C ARG A 136 -8.61 -2.54 -4.40
N GLU A 137 -7.32 -2.78 -4.18
CA GLU A 137 -6.83 -4.04 -3.62
C GLU A 137 -7.35 -4.24 -2.18
N VAL A 138 -7.29 -3.20 -1.35
CA VAL A 138 -7.80 -3.26 0.02
C VAL A 138 -9.33 -3.34 0.07
N GLU A 139 -10.06 -2.70 -0.86
CA GLU A 139 -11.51 -2.89 -1.01
C GLU A 139 -11.87 -4.33 -1.30
N GLY A 140 -11.10 -5.00 -2.19
CA GLY A 140 -11.27 -6.42 -2.50
C GLY A 140 -11.05 -7.31 -1.28
N PHE A 141 -9.99 -7.05 -0.51
CA PHE A 141 -9.70 -7.73 0.75
C PHE A 141 -10.84 -7.56 1.77
N ILE A 142 -11.30 -6.33 1.95
CA ILE A 142 -12.42 -6.04 2.88
C ILE A 142 -13.71 -6.71 2.40
N ASP A 143 -14.02 -6.68 1.09
CA ASP A 143 -15.23 -7.32 0.55
C ASP A 143 -15.22 -8.84 0.76
N HIS A 144 -14.04 -9.46 0.70
CA HIS A 144 -13.88 -10.88 0.95
C HIS A 144 -14.19 -11.27 2.41
N TYR A 145 -13.63 -10.54 3.39
CA TYR A 145 -13.79 -10.88 4.82
C TYR A 145 -14.98 -10.21 5.51
N ALA A 146 -15.52 -9.15 4.94
CA ALA A 146 -16.70 -8.44 5.42
C ALA A 146 -17.75 -8.25 4.31
N PRO A 147 -18.23 -9.33 3.68
CA PRO A 147 -19.16 -9.24 2.55
C PRO A 147 -20.48 -8.60 2.97
N GLY A 148 -21.00 -7.74 2.09
CA GLY A 148 -22.28 -7.06 2.32
C GLY A 148 -22.19 -5.67 2.92
N LEU A 149 -20.99 -5.12 3.14
CA LEU A 149 -20.83 -3.71 3.44
C LEU A 149 -21.29 -2.85 2.24
N PRO A 150 -21.99 -1.74 2.48
CA PRO A 150 -22.33 -0.79 1.41
C PRO A 150 -21.06 -0.27 0.71
N PRO A 151 -21.07 -0.05 -0.63
CA PRO A 151 -19.87 0.38 -1.37
C PRO A 151 -19.18 1.61 -0.79
N ALA A 152 -19.93 2.65 -0.41
CA ALA A 152 -19.37 3.86 0.20
C ALA A 152 -18.70 3.57 1.56
N ARG A 153 -19.28 2.63 2.36
CA ARG A 153 -18.69 2.23 3.65
C ARG A 153 -17.43 1.42 3.45
N ARG A 154 -17.40 0.49 2.47
CA ARG A 154 -16.24 -0.30 2.09
C ARG A 154 -15.11 0.59 1.59
N HIS A 155 -15.39 1.54 0.73
CA HIS A 155 -14.42 2.53 0.25
C HIS A 155 -13.79 3.32 1.40
N MET A 156 -14.62 3.86 2.30
CA MET A 156 -14.12 4.58 3.48
C MET A 156 -13.30 3.66 4.41
N ALA A 157 -13.69 2.40 4.55
CA ALA A 157 -12.93 1.42 5.31
C ALA A 157 -11.55 1.15 4.69
N ALA A 158 -11.46 1.04 3.37
CA ALA A 158 -10.20 0.86 2.66
C ALA A 158 -9.26 2.06 2.85
N LEU A 159 -9.76 3.28 2.69
CA LEU A 159 -9.00 4.50 2.94
C LEU A 159 -8.50 4.57 4.40
N THR A 160 -9.34 4.20 5.35
CA THR A 160 -8.97 4.15 6.78
C THR A 160 -7.89 3.10 7.03
N TYR A 161 -8.07 1.89 6.50
CA TYR A 161 -7.10 0.80 6.62
C TYR A 161 -5.72 1.21 6.09
N ILE A 162 -5.66 1.80 4.89
CA ILE A 162 -4.41 2.28 4.27
C ILE A 162 -3.78 3.38 5.12
N SER A 163 -4.56 4.36 5.59
CA SER A 163 -4.05 5.49 6.37
C SER A 163 -3.49 5.03 7.72
N VAL A 164 -4.21 4.15 8.41
CA VAL A 164 -3.75 3.57 9.69
C VAL A 164 -2.49 2.74 9.48
N THR A 165 -2.47 1.87 8.44
CA THR A 165 -1.29 1.08 8.10
C THR A 165 -0.09 1.97 7.85
N SER A 166 -0.22 3.01 7.03
CA SER A 166 0.87 3.94 6.71
C SER A 166 1.42 4.63 7.97
N ALA A 167 0.54 5.08 8.87
CA ALA A 167 0.95 5.71 10.13
C ALA A 167 1.70 4.72 11.05
N LEU A 168 1.21 3.49 11.16
CA LEU A 168 1.85 2.43 11.95
C LEU A 168 3.21 2.01 11.36
N MET A 169 3.34 1.98 10.03
CA MET A 169 4.62 1.73 9.34
C MET A 169 5.65 2.81 9.67
N VAL A 170 5.26 4.08 9.62
CA VAL A 170 6.15 5.19 10.00
C VAL A 170 6.57 5.07 11.46
N ALA A 171 5.64 4.75 12.37
CA ALA A 171 5.97 4.52 13.76
C ALA A 171 6.96 3.34 13.93
N ALA A 172 6.76 2.25 13.21
CA ALA A 172 7.61 1.06 13.26
C ALA A 172 9.04 1.35 12.76
N VAL A 173 9.18 1.99 11.58
CA VAL A 173 10.50 2.28 11.01
C VAL A 173 11.29 3.30 11.85
N ASN A 174 10.61 4.23 12.53
CA ASN A 174 11.23 5.19 13.44
C ASN A 174 11.57 4.61 14.81
N ALA A 175 11.00 3.46 15.17
CA ALA A 175 11.24 2.82 16.47
C ALA A 175 12.59 2.11 16.58
N GLY A 176 13.36 1.99 15.47
CA GLY A 176 14.66 1.32 15.45
C GLY A 176 14.59 -0.10 16.04
N PRO A 177 15.34 -0.41 17.12
CA PRO A 177 15.34 -1.73 17.73
C PRO A 177 13.97 -2.22 18.26
N ALA A 178 13.00 -1.32 18.44
CA ALA A 178 11.65 -1.66 18.88
C ALA A 178 10.66 -1.90 17.72
N MET A 179 11.13 -1.88 16.46
CA MET A 179 10.31 -2.04 15.25
C MET A 179 9.37 -3.26 15.34
N GLU A 180 9.90 -4.43 15.70
CA GLU A 180 9.08 -5.65 15.82
C GLU A 180 7.92 -5.52 16.82
N ARG A 181 8.11 -4.75 17.90
CA ARG A 181 7.04 -4.49 18.86
C ARG A 181 5.94 -3.64 18.23
N HIS A 182 6.30 -2.60 17.48
CA HIS A 182 5.34 -1.76 16.76
C HIS A 182 4.59 -2.55 15.66
N LEU A 183 5.27 -3.47 14.98
CA LEU A 183 4.62 -4.34 14.00
C LEU A 183 3.60 -5.30 14.65
N ARG A 184 3.86 -5.82 15.85
CA ARG A 184 2.87 -6.62 16.60
C ARG A 184 1.64 -5.81 17.00
N GLU A 185 1.82 -4.55 17.43
CA GLU A 185 0.68 -3.66 17.71
C GLU A 185 -0.09 -3.32 16.42
N ALA A 186 0.63 -3.06 15.32
CA ALA A 186 0.02 -2.83 14.02
C ALA A 186 -0.86 -4.00 13.59
N ARG A 187 -0.39 -5.23 13.75
CA ARG A 187 -1.18 -6.44 13.51
C ARG A 187 -2.49 -6.42 14.32
N SER A 188 -2.40 -6.23 15.64
CA SER A 188 -3.57 -6.22 16.52
C SER A 188 -4.61 -5.18 16.12
N VAL A 189 -4.17 -4.00 15.67
CA VAL A 189 -5.06 -2.93 15.20
C VAL A 189 -5.76 -3.34 13.89
N LEU A 190 -5.01 -3.88 12.93
CA LEU A 190 -5.54 -4.27 11.63
C LEU A 190 -6.50 -5.46 11.73
N ASP A 191 -6.16 -6.49 12.53
CA ASP A 191 -7.03 -7.62 12.84
C ASP A 191 -8.33 -7.14 13.48
N GLY A 192 -8.23 -6.33 14.52
CA GLY A 192 -9.40 -5.79 15.22
C GLY A 192 -10.33 -5.00 14.29
N TYR A 193 -9.76 -4.23 13.36
CA TYR A 193 -10.55 -3.46 12.41
C TYR A 193 -11.30 -4.34 11.41
N ILE A 194 -10.66 -5.36 10.84
CA ILE A 194 -11.32 -6.31 9.92
C ILE A 194 -12.43 -7.11 10.62
N HIS A 195 -12.19 -7.56 11.86
CA HIS A 195 -13.21 -8.24 12.66
C HIS A 195 -14.43 -7.35 12.94
N GLU A 196 -14.20 -6.06 13.22
CA GLU A 196 -15.27 -5.09 13.41
C GLU A 196 -16.10 -4.88 12.14
N LEU A 197 -15.44 -4.73 10.99
CA LEU A 197 -16.10 -4.62 9.68
C LEU A 197 -16.93 -5.87 9.37
N ALA A 198 -16.40 -7.06 9.64
CA ALA A 198 -17.11 -8.32 9.46
C ALA A 198 -18.35 -8.41 10.37
N ARG A 199 -18.28 -7.91 11.60
CA ARG A 199 -19.40 -7.82 12.54
C ARG A 199 -20.47 -6.86 12.03
N GLU A 200 -20.08 -5.67 11.57
CA GLU A 200 -20.96 -4.65 10.97
C GLU A 200 -21.72 -5.22 9.76
N ALA A 201 -21.01 -5.90 8.85
CA ALA A 201 -21.60 -6.52 7.65
C ALA A 201 -22.70 -7.54 8.01
N ARG A 202 -22.45 -8.40 9.02
CA ARG A 202 -23.44 -9.39 9.49
C ARG A 202 -24.69 -8.73 10.08
N GLN A 203 -24.56 -7.66 10.85
CA GLN A 203 -25.67 -6.93 11.46
C GLN A 203 -26.51 -6.21 10.40
N GLY A 204 -25.87 -5.58 9.41
CA GLY A 204 -26.54 -4.91 8.29
C GLY A 204 -27.37 -5.87 7.42
N SER A 205 -26.87 -7.09 7.23
CA SER A 205 -27.57 -8.15 6.47
C SER A 205 -28.81 -8.68 7.22
N GLY A 206 -28.77 -8.74 8.56
CA GLY A 206 -29.91 -9.13 9.39
C GLY A 206 -31.06 -8.14 9.35
N HIS A 207 -30.75 -6.85 9.32
CA HIS A 207 -31.78 -5.78 9.32
C HIS A 207 -32.51 -5.65 7.97
N ARG A 208 -31.86 -6.01 6.85
CA ARG A 208 -32.50 -6.05 5.52
C ARG A 208 -33.49 -7.20 5.35
N ARG A 209 -33.30 -8.33 6.05
CA ARG A 209 -34.21 -9.48 6.00
C ARG A 209 -35.44 -9.32 6.87
N SER A 210 -35.42 -8.41 7.84
CA SER A 210 -36.54 -8.18 8.78
C SER A 210 -37.42 -6.99 8.45
N ARG A 211 -37.20 -6.27 7.34
CA ARG A 211 -38.09 -5.20 6.89
C ARG A 211 -39.20 -5.83 6.05
N PRO A 212 -40.48 -5.86 6.54
CA PRO A 212 -41.58 -6.32 5.73
C PRO A 212 -41.75 -5.39 4.50
N PRO A 213 -42.22 -5.92 3.36
CA PRO A 213 -42.49 -5.09 2.19
C PRO A 213 -43.37 -3.94 2.59
N ALA A 214 -42.99 -2.71 2.21
CA ALA A 214 -43.74 -1.51 2.51
C ALA A 214 -45.16 -1.66 1.96
N ALA A 215 -46.13 -1.74 2.87
CA ALA A 215 -47.56 -1.72 2.53
C ALA A 215 -47.91 -0.28 2.09
N SER A 216 -47.64 0.07 0.83
CA SER A 216 -48.02 1.39 0.30
C SER A 216 -48.37 1.45 -1.18
N ASP A 217 -48.78 0.33 -1.79
CA ASP A 217 -49.35 0.41 -3.16
C ASP A 217 -50.81 -0.08 -3.27
N SER A 218 -51.38 -0.55 -2.15
CA SER A 218 -52.77 -1.04 -2.19
C SER A 218 -53.82 0.01 -1.85
N VAL A 219 -53.44 1.14 -1.24
CA VAL A 219 -54.42 2.18 -0.82
C VAL A 219 -54.62 3.26 -1.90
N GLN A 220 -53.65 3.42 -2.81
CA GLN A 220 -53.77 4.43 -3.88
C GLN A 220 -54.61 3.96 -5.07
N ARG A 221 -54.72 2.64 -5.32
CA ARG A 221 -55.56 2.08 -6.41
C ARG A 221 -57.04 2.04 -6.11
N VAL A 222 -57.47 2.18 -4.85
CA VAL A 222 -58.92 2.18 -4.48
C VAL A 222 -59.53 3.57 -4.59
N ARG A 223 -58.74 4.65 -4.65
CA ARG A 223 -59.27 6.03 -4.82
C ARG A 223 -59.47 6.47 -6.27
N GLU A 224 -58.91 5.76 -7.24
CA GLU A 224 -59.06 6.12 -8.67
C GLU A 224 -60.21 5.40 -9.40
N LEU A 225 -60.88 4.46 -8.76
CA LEU A 225 -61.99 3.71 -9.37
C LEU A 225 -63.40 4.14 -8.86
N GLY A 226 -63.52 5.23 -8.08
CA GLY A 226 -64.77 5.70 -7.47
C GLY A 226 -65.33 6.99 -8.07
N GLY A 227 -65.09 7.33 -9.32
CA GLY A 227 -65.73 8.48 -10.00
C GLY A 227 -66.96 8.09 -10.71
N LEU A 228 -68.12 8.15 -10.05
CA LEU A 228 -69.44 8.12 -10.67
C LEU A 228 -69.85 9.55 -11.15
N PRO A 229 -70.47 9.69 -12.32
CA PRO A 229 -70.86 10.99 -12.86
C PRO A 229 -72.14 11.47 -12.22
N GLU A 230 -72.16 12.71 -11.75
CA GLU A 230 -73.43 13.44 -11.42
C GLU A 230 -74.01 14.09 -12.68
N ARG A 231 -75.29 14.00 -12.70
CA ARG A 231 -76.21 14.66 -13.70
C ARG A 231 -76.26 16.17 -13.53
#